data_b0a029284911ae7042e9a5803063f956
#
_entry.id   b0a029284911ae7042e9a5803063f956
#
_cell.length_a   1.000
_cell.length_b   1.000
_cell.length_c   1.000
_cell.angle_alpha   90.00
_cell.angle_beta   90.00
_cell.angle_gamma   90.00
#
_symmetry.space_group_name_H-M   'P 1'
#
loop_
_entity.id
_entity.type
_entity.pdbx_description
1 polymer ?
#
loop_
_entity_poly.entity_id
_entity_poly.type
_entity_poly.pdbx_seq_one_letter_code
_entity_poly.pdbx_strand_id
1 'polypeptide(L)'
;GPIHQGLPTVEEHRKCDKRLAICELMNAQTDMIIVGDPYLNEETQKILSDFQKGFVTLEAVVPEELEGNILYDRPDASDYIFRVLGTRGMELLAGEVSVRNRRVGEINQANEAYGRYQGEVEITKQVLPPDKRQNVVGHILEKEAFLLTQLPEGYGIVLSKV
;
A
#
# COMPACT_ATOMS: atom_id res chain seq x y z
N GLY A 1 6.47 18.67 -28.04
CA GLY A 1 7.57 18.10 -27.29
C GLY A 1 8.24 16.99 -28.06
N PRO A 2 9.42 16.51 -27.63
CA PRO A 2 10.08 15.41 -28.31
C PRO A 2 9.21 14.14 -28.26
N ILE A 3 9.08 13.50 -29.41
CA ILE A 3 8.29 12.26 -29.54
C ILE A 3 8.90 11.18 -28.64
N HIS A 4 8.08 10.48 -27.87
CA HIS A 4 8.44 9.43 -26.91
C HIS A 4 9.20 9.88 -25.64
N GLN A 5 9.27 11.17 -25.35
CA GLN A 5 9.90 11.65 -24.08
C GLN A 5 8.90 12.10 -23.03
N GLY A 6 7.61 12.21 -23.37
CA GLY A 6 6.56 12.70 -22.50
C GLY A 6 6.73 14.18 -22.13
N LEU A 7 5.74 14.74 -21.50
CA LEU A 7 5.75 16.12 -20.97
C LEU A 7 5.10 16.09 -19.57
N PRO A 8 5.79 15.59 -18.55
CA PRO A 8 5.22 15.56 -17.21
C PRO A 8 5.07 16.98 -16.65
N THR A 9 4.12 17.19 -15.75
CA THR A 9 3.97 18.46 -15.02
C THR A 9 5.18 18.71 -14.11
N VAL A 10 5.71 17.65 -13.52
CA VAL A 10 6.90 17.65 -12.66
C VAL A 10 7.95 16.79 -13.36
N GLU A 11 9.16 17.32 -13.53
CA GLU A 11 10.22 16.64 -14.31
C GLU A 11 10.63 15.30 -13.70
N GLU A 12 10.61 15.18 -12.38
CA GLU A 12 10.90 13.98 -11.61
C GLU A 12 9.93 12.83 -11.96
N HIS A 13 8.71 13.15 -12.41
CA HIS A 13 7.71 12.15 -12.80
C HIS A 13 8.01 11.46 -14.13
N ARG A 14 8.96 11.96 -14.92
CA ARG A 14 9.28 11.44 -16.26
C ARG A 14 9.62 9.95 -16.26
N LYS A 15 10.26 9.46 -15.20
CA LYS A 15 10.75 8.08 -15.10
C LYS A 15 10.34 7.38 -13.81
N CYS A 16 9.51 7.99 -12.99
CA CYS A 16 9.05 7.37 -11.75
C CYS A 16 7.89 6.40 -12.00
N ASP A 17 7.54 5.64 -10.98
CA ASP A 17 6.31 4.84 -10.97
C ASP A 17 5.10 5.76 -11.19
N LYS A 18 4.19 5.39 -12.09
CA LYS A 18 3.00 6.19 -12.41
C LYS A 18 2.09 6.38 -11.20
N ARG A 19 2.01 5.37 -10.32
CA ARG A 19 1.25 5.46 -9.07
C ARG A 19 1.83 6.51 -8.15
N LEU A 20 3.17 6.59 -8.04
CA LEU A 20 3.84 7.64 -7.29
C LEU A 20 3.51 9.02 -7.84
N ALA A 21 3.65 9.22 -9.16
CA ALA A 21 3.34 10.50 -9.81
C ALA A 21 1.90 10.96 -9.51
N ILE A 22 0.93 10.04 -9.57
CA ILE A 22 -0.47 10.35 -9.26
C ILE A 22 -0.64 10.70 -7.79
N CYS A 23 -0.05 9.91 -6.87
CA CYS A 23 -0.10 10.18 -5.43
C CYS A 23 0.47 11.56 -5.09
N GLU A 24 1.64 11.92 -5.64
CA GLU A 24 2.28 13.22 -5.38
C GLU A 24 1.43 14.39 -5.91
N LEU A 25 0.86 14.27 -7.11
CA LEU A 25 -0.04 15.29 -7.65
C LEU A 25 -1.31 15.44 -6.80
N MET A 26 -1.90 14.35 -6.34
CA MET A 26 -3.07 14.39 -5.46
C MET A 26 -2.74 15.00 -4.09
N ASN A 27 -1.61 14.63 -3.50
CA ASN A 27 -1.13 15.18 -2.24
C ASN A 27 -0.79 16.69 -2.35
N ALA A 28 -0.42 17.15 -3.55
CA ALA A 28 -0.27 18.56 -3.88
C ALA A 28 -1.61 19.29 -4.14
N GLN A 29 -2.74 18.64 -3.84
CA GLN A 29 -4.10 19.18 -4.00
C GLN A 29 -4.43 19.57 -5.46
N THR A 30 -3.97 18.77 -6.42
CA THR A 30 -4.31 18.95 -7.83
C THR A 30 -5.77 18.53 -8.06
N ASP A 31 -6.59 19.42 -8.62
CA ASP A 31 -8.00 19.16 -8.89
C ASP A 31 -8.24 18.26 -10.11
N MET A 32 -7.29 18.25 -11.05
CA MET A 32 -7.44 17.50 -12.30
C MET A 32 -6.08 16.98 -12.78
N ILE A 33 -6.04 15.70 -13.10
CA ILE A 33 -4.89 15.04 -13.75
C ILE A 33 -5.30 14.70 -15.18
N ILE A 34 -4.55 15.21 -16.14
CA ILE A 34 -4.78 14.97 -17.57
C ILE A 34 -3.66 14.08 -18.09
N VAL A 35 -4.03 12.99 -18.74
CA VAL A 35 -3.08 12.17 -19.49
C VAL A 35 -2.92 12.76 -20.88
N GLY A 36 -1.73 13.24 -21.20
CA GLY A 36 -1.43 13.92 -22.46
C GLY A 36 -1.10 12.98 -23.62
N ASP A 37 -0.98 11.69 -23.39
CA ASP A 37 -0.66 10.70 -24.41
C ASP A 37 -1.92 10.28 -25.18
N PRO A 38 -1.82 10.11 -26.51
CA PRO A 38 -2.98 9.74 -27.35
C PRO A 38 -3.47 8.31 -27.09
N TYR A 39 -2.63 7.46 -26.51
CA TYR A 39 -2.93 6.06 -26.21
C TYR A 39 -2.44 5.68 -24.82
N LEU A 40 -3.29 4.99 -24.08
CA LEU A 40 -2.97 4.39 -22.79
C LEU A 40 -2.83 2.87 -22.95
N ASN A 41 -1.72 2.31 -22.45
CA ASN A 41 -1.63 0.86 -22.34
C ASN A 41 -2.54 0.34 -21.20
N GLU A 42 -2.81 -0.96 -21.21
CA GLU A 42 -3.72 -1.61 -20.25
C GLU A 42 -3.30 -1.38 -18.79
N GLU A 43 -1.99 -1.42 -18.51
CA GLU A 43 -1.45 -1.15 -17.17
C GLU A 43 -1.82 0.24 -16.68
N THR A 44 -1.61 1.27 -17.51
CA THR A 44 -1.95 2.66 -17.15
C THR A 44 -3.46 2.86 -16.99
N GLN A 45 -4.26 2.23 -17.85
CA GLN A 45 -5.72 2.26 -17.74
C GLN A 45 -6.16 1.64 -16.40
N LYS A 46 -5.58 0.50 -16.02
CA LYS A 46 -5.87 -0.14 -14.74
C LYS A 46 -5.49 0.76 -13.56
N ILE A 47 -4.29 1.34 -13.54
CA ILE A 47 -3.85 2.27 -12.50
C ILE A 47 -4.85 3.42 -12.35
N LEU A 48 -5.23 4.08 -13.43
CA LEU A 48 -6.18 5.19 -13.38
C LEU A 48 -7.57 4.75 -12.87
N SER A 49 -8.03 3.56 -13.30
CA SER A 49 -9.28 2.98 -12.81
C SER A 49 -9.23 2.69 -11.31
N ASP A 50 -8.11 2.19 -10.79
CA ASP A 50 -7.93 1.91 -9.36
C ASP A 50 -7.97 3.22 -8.55
N PHE A 51 -7.28 4.26 -9.02
CA PHE A 51 -7.33 5.59 -8.39
C PHE A 51 -8.73 6.20 -8.40
N GLN A 52 -9.49 6.05 -9.49
CA GLN A 52 -10.88 6.51 -9.55
C GLN A 52 -11.77 5.80 -8.53
N LYS A 53 -11.44 4.58 -8.15
CA LYS A 53 -12.14 3.79 -7.13
C LYS A 53 -11.62 4.02 -5.70
N GLY A 54 -10.58 4.85 -5.54
CA GLY A 54 -10.04 5.23 -4.24
C GLY A 54 -9.03 4.26 -3.65
N PHE A 55 -8.29 3.51 -4.45
CA PHE A 55 -7.24 2.61 -3.97
C PHE A 55 -6.05 2.50 -4.92
N VAL A 56 -4.96 1.95 -4.40
CA VAL A 56 -3.74 1.60 -5.14
C VAL A 56 -3.49 0.11 -5.02
N THR A 57 -3.24 -0.56 -6.15
CA THR A 57 -2.88 -1.99 -6.15
C THR A 57 -1.38 -2.14 -5.96
N LEU A 58 -0.98 -3.02 -5.02
CA LEU A 58 0.40 -3.36 -4.67
C LEU A 58 0.64 -4.86 -4.79
N GLU A 59 1.75 -5.26 -5.38
CA GLU A 59 2.16 -6.66 -5.44
C GLU A 59 2.66 -7.14 -4.08
N ALA A 60 2.21 -8.30 -3.63
CA ALA A 60 2.52 -8.82 -2.31
C ALA A 60 2.57 -10.36 -2.27
N VAL A 61 3.38 -10.87 -1.35
CA VAL A 61 3.24 -12.23 -0.83
C VAL A 61 2.25 -12.13 0.33
N VAL A 62 1.04 -12.65 0.15
CA VAL A 62 -0.07 -12.39 1.06
C VAL A 62 -1.00 -13.60 1.16
N PRO A 63 -1.60 -13.87 2.35
CA PRO A 63 -2.66 -14.87 2.51
C PRO A 63 -3.90 -14.52 1.67
N GLU A 64 -4.63 -15.55 1.25
CA GLU A 64 -5.84 -15.39 0.41
C GLU A 64 -6.91 -14.51 1.07
N GLU A 65 -7.00 -14.53 2.40
CA GLU A 65 -7.96 -13.77 3.19
C GLU A 65 -7.78 -12.25 3.05
N LEU A 66 -6.58 -11.81 2.70
CA LEU A 66 -6.26 -10.39 2.51
C LEU A 66 -6.13 -9.98 1.04
N GLU A 67 -6.04 -10.98 0.13
CA GLU A 67 -5.87 -10.73 -1.31
C GLU A 67 -7.12 -10.10 -1.92
N GLY A 68 -6.94 -9.15 -2.84
CA GLY A 68 -8.00 -8.58 -3.67
C GLY A 68 -9.02 -7.69 -2.95
N ASN A 69 -8.98 -7.62 -1.62
CA ASN A 69 -9.85 -6.74 -0.85
C ASN A 69 -9.27 -5.33 -0.80
N ILE A 70 -10.14 -4.32 -0.78
CA ILE A 70 -9.69 -2.94 -0.51
C ILE A 70 -9.46 -2.82 1.00
N LEU A 71 -8.22 -2.62 1.38
CA LEU A 71 -7.79 -2.43 2.76
C LEU A 71 -7.63 -0.93 3.03
N TYR A 72 -8.32 -0.42 4.03
CA TYR A 72 -8.23 0.98 4.44
C TYR A 72 -7.44 1.12 5.74
N ASP A 73 -6.63 2.19 5.85
CA ASP A 73 -6.01 2.56 7.12
C ASP A 73 -7.09 3.06 8.10
N ARG A 74 -6.85 2.84 9.38
CA ARG A 74 -7.72 3.40 10.41
C ARG A 74 -7.67 4.93 10.40
N PRO A 75 -8.77 5.63 10.79
CA PRO A 75 -8.80 7.10 10.81
C PRO A 75 -7.75 7.74 11.72
N ASP A 76 -7.29 7.01 12.75
CA ASP A 76 -6.19 7.41 13.62
C ASP A 76 -4.84 7.00 13.02
N ALA A 77 -4.58 7.45 11.79
CA ALA A 77 -3.40 7.11 11.00
C ALA A 77 -2.08 7.28 11.77
N SER A 78 -1.11 6.44 11.46
CA SER A 78 0.23 6.44 12.04
C SER A 78 1.28 6.58 10.94
N ASP A 79 2.35 7.32 11.21
CA ASP A 79 3.50 7.40 10.30
C ASP A 79 4.32 6.10 10.29
N TYR A 80 4.08 5.21 11.24
CA TYR A 80 4.85 3.97 11.42
C TYR A 80 4.20 2.74 10.81
N ILE A 81 2.88 2.68 10.86
CA ILE A 81 2.10 1.51 10.44
C ILE A 81 0.82 1.93 9.72
N PHE A 82 0.42 1.13 8.75
CA PHE A 82 -0.91 1.12 8.13
C PHE A 82 -1.72 0.07 8.89
N ARG A 83 -2.72 0.47 9.67
CA ARG A 83 -3.57 -0.43 10.46
C ARG A 83 -4.83 -0.74 9.71
N VAL A 84 -4.97 -1.98 9.27
CA VAL A 84 -6.10 -2.40 8.44
C VAL A 84 -7.40 -2.34 9.24
N LEU A 85 -8.29 -1.47 8.78
CA LEU A 85 -9.60 -1.26 9.38
C LEU A 85 -10.42 -2.57 9.38
N GLY A 86 -11.05 -2.87 10.51
CA GLY A 86 -12.02 -3.97 10.63
C GLY A 86 -11.42 -5.37 10.83
N THR A 87 -10.09 -5.50 10.99
CA THR A 87 -9.44 -6.81 11.15
C THR A 87 -9.32 -7.30 12.60
N ARG A 88 -9.67 -6.47 13.58
CA ARG A 88 -9.66 -6.89 15.00
C ARG A 88 -10.60 -8.07 15.23
N GLY A 89 -10.08 -9.13 15.87
CA GLY A 89 -10.82 -10.38 16.08
C GLY A 89 -10.86 -11.31 14.86
N MET A 90 -10.15 -10.98 13.79
CA MET A 90 -9.96 -11.88 12.66
C MET A 90 -9.25 -13.16 13.12
N GLU A 91 -9.57 -14.30 12.52
CA GLU A 91 -8.86 -15.55 12.77
C GLU A 91 -7.37 -15.39 12.48
N LEU A 92 -6.54 -16.09 13.27
CA LEU A 92 -5.09 -16.04 13.07
C LEU A 92 -4.69 -16.75 11.80
N LEU A 93 -4.01 -16.00 10.94
CA LEU A 93 -3.44 -16.49 9.70
C LEU A 93 -2.13 -17.24 9.96
N ALA A 94 -1.74 -18.11 9.04
CA ALA A 94 -0.44 -18.76 9.10
C ALA A 94 0.67 -17.73 9.02
N GLY A 95 1.59 -17.76 10.00
CA GLY A 95 2.68 -16.79 10.07
C GLY A 95 3.68 -17.14 11.16
N GLU A 96 4.80 -16.43 11.18
CA GLU A 96 5.87 -16.63 12.15
C GLU A 96 5.97 -15.45 13.10
N VAL A 97 6.22 -15.73 14.39
CA VAL A 97 6.40 -14.68 15.39
C VAL A 97 7.53 -13.72 14.99
N SER A 98 7.28 -12.42 15.08
CA SER A 98 8.26 -11.39 14.76
C SER A 98 9.41 -11.36 15.77
N VAL A 99 10.53 -11.98 15.43
CA VAL A 99 11.75 -12.08 16.26
C VAL A 99 12.92 -11.23 15.74
N ARG A 100 12.76 -10.60 14.57
CA ARG A 100 13.72 -9.69 13.94
C ARG A 100 13.07 -8.32 13.68
N ASN A 101 13.88 -7.34 13.32
CA ASN A 101 13.32 -6.05 12.87
C ASN A 101 12.33 -6.26 11.73
N ARG A 102 11.17 -5.65 11.87
CA ARG A 102 10.10 -5.66 10.86
C ARG A 102 10.49 -4.69 9.75
N ARG A 103 10.46 -5.18 8.51
CA ARG A 103 10.87 -4.39 7.33
C ARG A 103 9.69 -3.56 6.80
N VAL A 104 9.99 -2.49 6.07
CA VAL A 104 8.96 -1.72 5.35
C VAL A 104 8.15 -2.64 4.44
N GLY A 105 6.83 -2.51 4.49
CA GLY A 105 5.91 -3.35 3.72
C GLY A 105 5.63 -4.72 4.33
N GLU A 106 6.19 -5.05 5.50
CA GLU A 106 5.89 -6.32 6.17
C GLU A 106 4.47 -6.32 6.73
N ILE A 107 3.72 -7.37 6.42
CA ILE A 107 2.34 -7.55 6.87
C ILE A 107 2.38 -8.39 8.14
N ASN A 108 1.87 -7.83 9.22
CA ASN A 108 1.88 -8.44 10.53
C ASN A 108 0.45 -8.59 11.05
N GLN A 109 0.20 -9.64 11.81
CA GLN A 109 -1.07 -9.84 12.50
C GLN A 109 -0.84 -10.00 14.00
N ALA A 110 -1.61 -9.26 14.79
CA ALA A 110 -1.58 -9.36 16.24
C ALA A 110 -2.01 -10.77 16.71
N ASN A 111 -1.14 -11.45 17.42
CA ASN A 111 -1.39 -12.79 17.95
C ASN A 111 -2.07 -12.76 19.33
N GLU A 112 -2.28 -13.91 19.94
CA GLU A 112 -2.96 -14.06 21.22
C GLU A 112 -2.33 -13.24 22.34
N ALA A 113 -1.00 -13.04 22.31
CA ALA A 113 -0.30 -12.24 23.32
C ALA A 113 -0.67 -10.74 23.28
N TYR A 114 -1.32 -10.28 22.24
CA TYR A 114 -1.79 -8.88 22.12
C TYR A 114 -3.15 -8.64 22.77
N GLY A 115 -3.80 -9.69 23.29
CA GLY A 115 -5.05 -9.61 24.00
C GLY A 115 -6.17 -9.00 23.16
N ARG A 116 -6.75 -7.87 23.59
CA ARG A 116 -7.88 -7.23 22.91
C ARG A 116 -7.62 -6.81 21.44
N TYR A 117 -6.38 -6.77 21.00
CA TYR A 117 -5.98 -6.44 19.64
C TYR A 117 -5.75 -7.67 18.76
N GLN A 118 -5.91 -8.87 19.32
CA GLN A 118 -5.75 -10.11 18.56
C GLN A 118 -6.50 -10.06 17.23
N GLY A 119 -5.85 -10.53 16.17
CA GLY A 119 -6.38 -10.55 14.81
C GLY A 119 -6.18 -9.26 14.02
N GLU A 120 -5.86 -8.12 14.68
CA GLU A 120 -5.64 -6.85 13.99
C GLU A 120 -4.43 -6.97 13.05
N VAL A 121 -4.62 -6.60 11.78
CA VAL A 121 -3.58 -6.62 10.75
C VAL A 121 -2.98 -5.23 10.60
N GLU A 122 -1.64 -5.18 10.55
CA GLU A 122 -0.89 -3.95 10.30
C GLU A 122 0.20 -4.17 9.25
N ILE A 123 0.51 -3.13 8.49
CA ILE A 123 1.59 -3.13 7.50
C ILE A 123 2.56 -2.03 7.88
N THR A 124 3.84 -2.36 7.97
CA THR A 124 4.88 -1.42 8.41
C THR A 124 5.22 -0.40 7.33
N LYS A 125 5.18 0.89 7.67
CA LYS A 125 5.61 2.01 6.82
C LYS A 125 7.09 2.34 7.01
N GLN A 126 7.68 1.91 8.12
CA GLN A 126 9.08 2.12 8.50
C GLN A 126 9.65 0.83 9.08
N VAL A 127 10.98 0.75 9.21
CA VAL A 127 11.63 -0.33 9.94
C VAL A 127 11.29 -0.19 11.43
N LEU A 128 10.72 -1.25 12.00
CA LEU A 128 10.30 -1.30 13.40
C LEU A 128 11.03 -2.41 14.16
N PRO A 129 11.20 -2.29 15.48
CA PRO A 129 11.78 -3.36 16.28
C PRO A 129 10.89 -4.62 16.23
N PRO A 130 11.45 -5.80 16.61
CA PRO A 130 10.67 -7.02 16.73
C PRO A 130 9.57 -6.85 17.80
N ASP A 131 8.43 -7.47 17.56
CA ASP A 131 7.35 -7.55 18.55
C ASP A 131 6.79 -8.97 18.58
N LYS A 132 7.06 -9.71 19.64
CA LYS A 132 6.61 -11.10 19.82
C LYS A 132 5.09 -11.26 19.88
N ARG A 133 4.33 -10.15 19.98
CA ARG A 133 2.87 -10.13 19.93
C ARG A 133 2.35 -10.04 18.49
N GLN A 134 3.26 -9.97 17.51
CA GLN A 134 2.95 -9.91 16.08
C GLN A 134 3.47 -11.15 15.37
N ASN A 135 2.67 -11.72 14.50
CA ASN A 135 3.07 -12.74 13.54
C ASN A 135 3.25 -12.10 12.16
N VAL A 136 4.36 -12.39 11.52
CA VAL A 136 4.58 -12.01 10.12
C VAL A 136 3.77 -12.95 9.24
N VAL A 137 2.81 -12.42 8.51
CA VAL A 137 1.89 -13.19 7.66
C VAL A 137 2.10 -12.94 6.17
N GLY A 138 2.92 -11.95 5.81
CA GLY A 138 3.22 -11.63 4.43
C GLY A 138 4.08 -10.37 4.29
N HIS A 139 4.24 -9.92 3.07
CA HIS A 139 4.92 -8.64 2.77
C HIS A 139 4.54 -8.11 1.39
N ILE A 140 4.50 -6.79 1.27
CA ILE A 140 4.47 -6.09 -0.02
C ILE A 140 5.87 -6.21 -0.65
N LEU A 141 5.96 -6.34 -1.96
CA LEU A 141 7.26 -6.37 -2.64
C LEU A 141 8.05 -5.09 -2.34
N GLU A 142 9.34 -5.24 -2.06
CA GLU A 142 10.21 -4.14 -1.64
C GLU A 142 10.17 -2.94 -2.62
N LYS A 143 10.11 -3.25 -3.93
CA LYS A 143 10.02 -2.25 -5.01
C LYS A 143 8.76 -1.37 -4.95
N GLU A 144 7.74 -1.75 -4.19
CA GLU A 144 6.43 -1.08 -4.11
C GLU A 144 6.09 -0.57 -2.72
N ALA A 145 6.78 -1.06 -1.68
CA ALA A 145 6.47 -0.74 -0.29
C ALA A 145 6.54 0.77 0.03
N PHE A 146 7.35 1.55 -0.71
CA PHE A 146 7.44 3.00 -0.56
C PHE A 146 6.12 3.73 -0.83
N LEU A 147 5.24 3.15 -1.67
CA LEU A 147 3.93 3.74 -1.98
C LEU A 147 3.02 3.87 -0.76
N LEU A 148 3.21 3.02 0.28
CA LEU A 148 2.44 3.11 1.52
C LEU A 148 2.52 4.49 2.20
N THR A 149 3.65 5.17 2.08
CA THR A 149 3.87 6.50 2.68
C THR A 149 3.41 7.65 1.77
N GLN A 150 3.02 7.33 0.53
CA GLN A 150 2.63 8.31 -0.48
C GLN A 150 1.12 8.30 -0.77
N LEU A 151 0.36 7.40 -0.15
CA LEU A 151 -1.08 7.29 -0.38
C LEU A 151 -1.79 8.61 -0.08
N PRO A 152 -2.68 9.07 -0.97
CA PRO A 152 -3.54 10.21 -0.66
C PRO A 152 -4.48 9.89 0.51
N GLU A 153 -4.91 10.93 1.23
CA GLU A 153 -5.83 10.78 2.34
C GLU A 153 -7.11 10.04 1.91
N GLY A 154 -7.53 9.07 2.71
CA GLY A 154 -8.73 8.26 2.46
C GLY A 154 -8.58 7.16 1.41
N TYR A 155 -7.42 7.04 0.77
CA TYR A 155 -7.16 5.96 -0.20
C TYR A 155 -6.81 4.66 0.51
N GLY A 156 -7.37 3.57 -0.02
CA GLY A 156 -7.02 2.22 0.38
C GLY A 156 -5.92 1.62 -0.46
N ILE A 157 -5.57 0.38 -0.13
CA ILE A 157 -4.70 -0.47 -0.95
C ILE A 157 -5.41 -1.77 -1.29
N VAL A 158 -5.06 -2.37 -2.42
CA VAL A 158 -5.41 -3.74 -2.78
C VAL A 158 -4.12 -4.53 -2.91
N LEU A 159 -4.03 -5.66 -2.21
CA LEU A 159 -2.88 -6.56 -2.30
C LEU A 159 -3.14 -7.58 -3.41
N SER A 160 -2.26 -7.60 -4.41
CA SER A 160 -2.28 -8.55 -5.51
C SER A 160 -1.20 -9.59 -5.29
N LYS A 161 -1.59 -10.85 -5.15
CA LYS A 161 -0.68 -11.97 -4.91
C LYS A 161 0.25 -12.22 -6.08
N VAL A 162 1.53 -12.40 -5.81
CA VAL A 162 2.57 -12.80 -6.75
C VAL A 162 3.09 -14.19 -6.47
#